data_e9b56947157f94921b28d376aecc05f9
#
_entry.id   e9b56947157f94921b28d376aecc05f9
#
_cell.length_a   1.000
_cell.length_b   1.000
_cell.length_c   1.000
_cell.angle_alpha   90.00
_cell.angle_beta   90.00
_cell.angle_gamma   90.00
#
_symmetry.space_group_name_H-M   'P 1'
#
loop_
_entity.id
_entity.type
_entity.pdbx_description
1 polymer ?
#
loop_
_entity_poly.entity_id
_entity_poly.type
_entity_poly.pdbx_seq_one_letter_code
_entity_poly.pdbx_strand_id
1 'polypeptide(L)'
;MSPLSGVLSEAWALYRRHAAHFILISFAIFLVISVITALLSWALGTVGALIGLIFSVFGTFLLQAALVKAVQDVRDGRVDLDLGQTVSAALPFIGSVAVASILASIGIGIGFVLIIVPGLILLTFWSLIVPEIVIGGAGALESFGRSWRTVRNYAWNVFGTYILVFLILIAGEIVLSLILSALPYGWRSFISSLVSDTLVAPFIAAVITLIYYRLTTAHGGQPEPGAATMPGAGGYGPYGGQGPNGPGPAGQGPYGQGPADQPPYGQEPPTVQQPTYGQPPPTGQQPPSDQGPYGPNPYGGGGGPS
;
A
#
# COMPACT_ATOMS: atom_id res chain seq x y z
N MET A 1 2.54 1.23 23.92
CA MET A 1 2.69 -0.01 23.12
C MET A 1 3.31 0.36 21.79
N SER A 2 4.17 -0.49 21.21
CA SER A 2 4.74 -0.24 19.88
C SER A 2 3.63 -0.28 18.81
N PRO A 3 3.58 0.66 17.84
CA PRO A 3 2.60 0.62 16.75
C PRO A 3 2.72 -0.64 15.89
N LEU A 4 3.85 -1.34 15.96
CA LEU A 4 4.11 -2.58 15.21
C LEU A 4 3.77 -3.85 16.00
N SER A 5 3.28 -3.75 17.25
CA SER A 5 2.89 -4.93 18.00
C SER A 5 1.77 -5.69 17.28
N GLY A 6 1.98 -7.01 17.03
CA GLY A 6 1.02 -7.85 16.34
C GLY A 6 1.00 -7.73 14.80
N VAL A 7 1.89 -6.96 14.16
CA VAL A 7 1.97 -6.88 12.68
C VAL A 7 2.13 -8.25 12.03
N LEU A 8 2.99 -9.10 12.60
CA LEU A 8 3.24 -10.44 12.04
C LEU A 8 2.03 -11.37 12.15
N SER A 9 1.31 -11.31 13.27
CA SER A 9 0.07 -12.09 13.42
C SER A 9 -1.03 -11.61 12.49
N GLU A 10 -1.14 -10.31 12.27
CA GLU A 10 -2.07 -9.71 11.31
C GLU A 10 -1.67 -10.07 9.87
N ALA A 11 -0.39 -9.93 9.51
CA ALA A 11 0.12 -10.33 8.20
C ALA A 11 -0.15 -11.82 7.91
N TRP A 12 0.09 -12.67 8.91
CA TRP A 12 -0.18 -14.09 8.79
C TRP A 12 -1.68 -14.40 8.65
N ALA A 13 -2.53 -13.72 9.44
CA ALA A 13 -3.98 -13.88 9.33
C ALA A 13 -4.51 -13.42 7.96
N LEU A 14 -4.03 -12.26 7.47
CA LEU A 14 -4.38 -11.74 6.16
C LEU A 14 -3.92 -12.68 5.04
N TYR A 15 -2.65 -13.13 5.11
CA TYR A 15 -2.07 -14.06 4.16
C TYR A 15 -2.86 -15.37 4.10
N ARG A 16 -3.15 -16.01 5.25
CA ARG A 16 -3.92 -17.26 5.27
C ARG A 16 -5.34 -17.10 4.75
N ARG A 17 -5.98 -15.96 5.03
CA ARG A 17 -7.35 -15.69 4.59
C ARG A 17 -7.45 -15.56 3.06
N HIS A 18 -6.44 -14.95 2.43
CA HIS A 18 -6.42 -14.65 1.01
C HIS A 18 -5.27 -15.37 0.28
N ALA A 19 -4.79 -16.49 0.83
CA ALA A 19 -3.63 -17.22 0.30
C ALA A 19 -3.78 -17.58 -1.18
N ALA A 20 -4.95 -18.08 -1.57
CA ALA A 20 -5.20 -18.44 -2.97
C ALA A 20 -5.04 -17.25 -3.93
N HIS A 21 -5.52 -16.07 -3.54
CA HIS A 21 -5.39 -14.85 -4.34
C HIS A 21 -3.92 -14.41 -4.47
N PHE A 22 -3.18 -14.36 -3.37
CA PHE A 22 -1.77 -14.00 -3.37
C PHE A 22 -0.89 -14.99 -4.13
N ILE A 23 -1.11 -16.27 -3.91
CA ILE A 23 -0.39 -17.35 -4.59
C ILE A 23 -0.67 -17.31 -6.09
N LEU A 24 -1.93 -17.09 -6.49
CA LEU A 24 -2.31 -17.00 -7.90
C LEU A 24 -1.61 -15.83 -8.61
N ILE A 25 -1.55 -14.64 -7.97
CA ILE A 25 -0.85 -13.48 -8.52
C ILE A 25 0.64 -13.78 -8.70
N SER A 26 1.31 -14.29 -7.66
CA SER A 26 2.73 -14.61 -7.71
C SER A 26 3.02 -15.69 -8.74
N PHE A 27 2.26 -16.78 -8.72
CA PHE A 27 2.44 -17.88 -9.65
C PHE A 27 2.23 -17.46 -11.10
N ALA A 28 1.18 -16.66 -11.39
CA ALA A 28 0.89 -16.21 -12.74
C ALA A 28 2.02 -15.31 -13.29
N ILE A 29 2.52 -14.37 -12.48
CA ILE A 29 3.62 -13.50 -12.89
C ILE A 29 4.90 -14.31 -13.11
N PHE A 30 5.26 -15.20 -12.18
CA PHE A 30 6.44 -16.05 -12.34
C PHE A 30 6.33 -17.02 -13.50
N LEU A 31 5.16 -17.59 -13.74
CA LEU A 31 4.93 -18.48 -14.88
C LEU A 31 5.18 -17.74 -16.19
N VAL A 32 4.63 -16.54 -16.35
CA VAL A 32 4.82 -15.72 -17.56
C VAL A 32 6.29 -15.40 -17.76
N ILE A 33 6.98 -14.93 -16.70
CA ILE A 33 8.41 -14.63 -16.74
C ILE A 33 9.23 -15.87 -17.14
N SER A 34 8.96 -17.01 -16.51
CA SER A 34 9.68 -18.27 -16.74
C SER A 34 9.48 -18.79 -18.16
N VAL A 35 8.26 -18.73 -18.67
CA VAL A 35 7.96 -19.15 -20.05
C VAL A 35 8.68 -18.25 -21.05
N ILE A 36 8.60 -16.94 -20.89
CA ILE A 36 9.29 -15.99 -21.79
C ILE A 36 10.81 -16.20 -21.74
N THR A 37 11.40 -16.31 -20.55
CA THR A 37 12.85 -16.54 -20.36
C THR A 37 13.27 -17.87 -20.99
N ALA A 38 12.51 -18.93 -20.81
CA ALA A 38 12.79 -20.23 -21.40
C ALA A 38 12.72 -20.19 -22.93
N LEU A 39 11.69 -19.56 -23.51
CA LEU A 39 11.55 -19.40 -24.96
C LEU A 39 12.69 -18.58 -25.56
N LEU A 40 13.07 -17.47 -24.92
CA LEU A 40 14.21 -16.65 -25.36
C LEU A 40 15.51 -17.42 -25.30
N SER A 41 15.75 -18.14 -24.21
CA SER A 41 16.97 -18.95 -24.05
C SER A 41 17.03 -20.09 -25.07
N TRP A 42 15.90 -20.72 -25.37
CA TRP A 42 15.82 -21.78 -26.38
C TRP A 42 16.05 -21.24 -27.80
N ALA A 43 15.47 -20.08 -28.13
CA ALA A 43 15.51 -19.51 -29.49
C ALA A 43 16.87 -18.82 -29.79
N LEU A 44 17.47 -18.14 -28.82
CA LEU A 44 18.62 -17.27 -29.00
C LEU A 44 19.85 -17.70 -28.17
N GLY A 45 19.80 -18.85 -27.50
CA GLY A 45 20.90 -19.36 -26.68
C GLY A 45 21.29 -18.37 -25.57
N THR A 46 22.60 -18.12 -25.43
CA THR A 46 23.15 -17.23 -24.39
C THR A 46 22.62 -15.80 -24.48
N VAL A 47 22.42 -15.27 -25.69
CA VAL A 47 21.83 -13.92 -25.88
C VAL A 47 20.41 -13.88 -25.36
N GLY A 48 19.62 -14.92 -25.67
CA GLY A 48 18.25 -15.06 -25.17
C GLY A 48 18.19 -15.16 -23.64
N ALA A 49 19.14 -15.88 -23.03
CA ALA A 49 19.25 -15.96 -21.59
C ALA A 49 19.55 -14.60 -20.93
N LEU A 50 20.42 -13.78 -21.52
CA LEU A 50 20.71 -12.43 -21.05
C LEU A 50 19.49 -11.49 -21.17
N ILE A 51 18.78 -11.56 -22.29
CA ILE A 51 17.52 -10.80 -22.47
C ILE A 51 16.48 -11.27 -21.44
N GLY A 52 16.35 -12.58 -21.25
CA GLY A 52 15.45 -13.18 -20.26
C GLY A 52 15.79 -12.76 -18.83
N LEU A 53 17.07 -12.62 -18.50
CA LEU A 53 17.50 -12.09 -17.20
C LEU A 53 16.99 -10.66 -16.99
N ILE A 54 17.15 -9.78 -17.97
CA ILE A 54 16.65 -8.41 -17.90
C ILE A 54 15.11 -8.43 -17.70
N PHE A 55 14.42 -9.26 -18.47
CA PHE A 55 12.97 -9.40 -18.39
C PHE A 55 12.53 -9.90 -17.01
N SER A 56 13.25 -10.86 -16.42
CA SER A 56 12.94 -11.37 -15.07
C SER A 56 13.13 -10.31 -13.97
N VAL A 57 14.13 -9.44 -14.10
CA VAL A 57 14.33 -8.32 -13.18
C VAL A 57 13.14 -7.36 -13.21
N PHE A 58 12.67 -6.96 -14.40
CA PHE A 58 11.47 -6.12 -14.52
C PHE A 58 10.22 -6.84 -14.01
N GLY A 59 10.08 -8.13 -14.26
CA GLY A 59 8.99 -8.95 -13.73
C GLY A 59 8.97 -8.99 -12.20
N THR A 60 10.13 -9.02 -11.56
CA THR A 60 10.23 -8.94 -10.09
C THR A 60 9.73 -7.59 -9.57
N PHE A 61 10.01 -6.48 -10.24
CA PHE A 61 9.48 -5.17 -9.86
C PHE A 61 7.96 -5.08 -10.06
N LEU A 62 7.44 -5.66 -11.14
CA LEU A 62 6.01 -5.80 -11.34
C LEU A 62 5.37 -6.61 -10.21
N LEU A 63 5.97 -7.73 -9.84
CA LEU A 63 5.47 -8.56 -8.74
C LEU A 63 5.42 -7.79 -7.43
N GLN A 64 6.48 -7.06 -7.07
CA GLN A 64 6.50 -6.23 -5.86
C GLN A 64 5.36 -5.22 -5.85
N ALA A 65 5.15 -4.49 -6.95
CA ALA A 65 4.08 -3.50 -7.07
C ALA A 65 2.69 -4.18 -7.02
N ALA A 66 2.50 -5.30 -7.72
CA ALA A 66 1.26 -6.05 -7.75
C ALA A 66 0.89 -6.63 -6.38
N LEU A 67 1.86 -7.17 -5.65
CA LEU A 67 1.62 -7.69 -4.31
C LEU A 67 1.26 -6.59 -3.31
N VAL A 68 1.88 -5.40 -3.38
CA VAL A 68 1.49 -4.26 -2.56
C VAL A 68 0.05 -3.83 -2.88
N LYS A 69 -0.33 -3.80 -4.17
CA LYS A 69 -1.71 -3.53 -4.60
C LYS A 69 -2.68 -4.60 -4.11
N ALA A 70 -2.32 -5.87 -4.22
CA ALA A 70 -3.14 -6.97 -3.72
C ALA A 70 -3.35 -6.90 -2.20
N VAL A 71 -2.31 -6.54 -1.41
CA VAL A 71 -2.46 -6.34 0.04
C VAL A 71 -3.34 -5.12 0.34
N GLN A 72 -3.22 -4.05 -0.44
CA GLN A 72 -4.08 -2.88 -0.33
C GLN A 72 -5.55 -3.26 -0.56
N ASP A 73 -5.83 -4.06 -1.59
CA ASP A 73 -7.16 -4.50 -2.00
C ASP A 73 -7.85 -5.37 -0.94
N VAL A 74 -7.13 -6.36 -0.39
CA VAL A 74 -7.74 -7.31 0.56
C VAL A 74 -7.76 -6.83 2.01
N ARG A 75 -7.23 -5.66 2.29
CA ARG A 75 -7.08 -5.17 3.67
C ARG A 75 -8.41 -4.92 4.38
N ASP A 76 -9.44 -4.53 3.66
CA ASP A 76 -10.81 -4.35 4.18
C ASP A 76 -11.58 -5.68 4.31
N GLY A 77 -10.95 -6.81 3.95
CA GLY A 77 -11.51 -8.16 4.02
C GLY A 77 -12.25 -8.58 2.76
N ARG A 78 -12.21 -7.78 1.70
CA ARG A 78 -12.79 -8.09 0.39
C ARG A 78 -11.69 -8.30 -0.65
N VAL A 79 -12.03 -8.97 -1.72
CA VAL A 79 -11.18 -9.09 -2.91
C VAL A 79 -11.96 -8.42 -4.03
N ASP A 80 -11.65 -7.16 -4.28
CA ASP A 80 -12.38 -6.32 -5.25
C ASP A 80 -11.70 -6.36 -6.62
N LEU A 81 -10.38 -6.61 -6.66
CA LEU A 81 -9.60 -6.69 -7.89
C LEU A 81 -9.35 -8.15 -8.29
N ASP A 82 -9.65 -8.48 -9.54
CA ASP A 82 -9.17 -9.73 -10.13
C ASP A 82 -7.67 -9.67 -10.44
N LEU A 83 -7.09 -10.80 -10.86
CA LEU A 83 -5.66 -10.89 -11.18
C LEU A 83 -5.24 -9.89 -12.26
N GLY A 84 -6.03 -9.76 -13.34
CA GLY A 84 -5.72 -8.84 -14.45
C GLY A 84 -5.80 -7.38 -14.01
N GLN A 85 -6.79 -7.04 -13.21
CA GLN A 85 -6.97 -5.70 -12.65
C GLN A 85 -5.86 -5.35 -11.66
N THR A 86 -5.45 -6.29 -10.80
CA THR A 86 -4.33 -6.10 -9.87
C THR A 86 -3.02 -5.82 -10.62
N VAL A 87 -2.72 -6.62 -11.66
CA VAL A 87 -1.54 -6.41 -12.51
C VAL A 87 -1.64 -5.08 -13.24
N SER A 88 -2.79 -4.76 -13.85
CA SER A 88 -3.00 -3.49 -14.56
C SER A 88 -2.83 -2.27 -13.64
N ALA A 89 -3.32 -2.36 -12.40
CA ALA A 89 -3.16 -1.31 -11.39
C ALA A 89 -1.70 -1.13 -10.93
N ALA A 90 -0.85 -2.15 -11.08
CA ALA A 90 0.56 -2.10 -10.74
C ALA A 90 1.45 -1.54 -11.88
N LEU A 91 1.02 -1.71 -13.15
CA LEU A 91 1.81 -1.31 -14.32
C LEU A 91 2.34 0.14 -14.29
N PRO A 92 1.55 1.17 -13.91
CA PRO A 92 2.03 2.55 -13.87
C PRO A 92 3.20 2.79 -12.94
N PHE A 93 3.38 1.95 -11.93
CA PHE A 93 4.41 2.09 -10.89
C PHE A 93 5.72 1.37 -11.22
N ILE A 94 5.75 0.48 -12.22
CA ILE A 94 6.93 -0.37 -12.53
C ILE A 94 8.18 0.48 -12.71
N GLY A 95 8.11 1.57 -13.48
CA GLY A 95 9.27 2.42 -13.75
C GLY A 95 9.84 3.04 -12.49
N SER A 96 8.99 3.60 -11.64
CA SER A 96 9.40 4.21 -10.37
C SER A 96 9.92 3.16 -9.38
N VAL A 97 9.26 2.02 -9.29
CA VAL A 97 9.69 0.89 -8.43
C VAL A 97 11.02 0.34 -8.92
N ALA A 98 11.21 0.16 -10.23
CA ALA A 98 12.46 -0.34 -10.80
C ALA A 98 13.63 0.60 -10.48
N VAL A 99 13.49 1.89 -10.77
CA VAL A 99 14.55 2.88 -10.48
C VAL A 99 14.86 2.92 -9.00
N ALA A 100 13.85 3.00 -8.14
CA ALA A 100 14.04 3.06 -6.70
C ALA A 100 14.67 1.77 -6.15
N SER A 101 14.20 0.59 -6.58
CA SER A 101 14.73 -0.70 -6.12
C SER A 101 16.18 -0.93 -6.58
N ILE A 102 16.54 -0.53 -7.79
CA ILE A 102 17.92 -0.61 -8.27
C ILE A 102 18.82 0.31 -7.45
N LEU A 103 18.42 1.57 -7.25
CA LEU A 103 19.21 2.52 -6.45
C LEU A 103 19.31 2.06 -4.99
N ALA A 104 18.23 1.56 -4.40
CA ALA A 104 18.24 0.99 -3.06
C ALA A 104 19.17 -0.19 -2.95
N SER A 105 19.14 -1.12 -3.91
CA SER A 105 20.01 -2.30 -3.93
C SER A 105 21.47 -1.91 -4.01
N ILE A 106 21.83 -0.93 -4.85
CA ILE A 106 23.20 -0.41 -4.95
C ILE A 106 23.60 0.24 -3.62
N GLY A 107 22.78 1.11 -3.05
CA GLY A 107 23.10 1.80 -1.80
C GLY A 107 23.25 0.84 -0.62
N ILE A 108 22.31 -0.10 -0.46
CA ILE A 108 22.35 -1.13 0.57
C ILE A 108 23.57 -2.04 0.35
N GLY A 109 23.84 -2.45 -0.90
CA GLY A 109 25.01 -3.27 -1.27
C GLY A 109 26.32 -2.59 -0.91
N ILE A 110 26.49 -1.32 -1.26
CA ILE A 110 27.67 -0.52 -0.85
C ILE A 110 27.74 -0.46 0.69
N GLY A 111 26.61 -0.24 1.38
CA GLY A 111 26.55 -0.24 2.82
C GLY A 111 27.08 -1.54 3.44
N PHE A 112 26.70 -2.71 2.89
CA PHE A 112 27.17 -4.01 3.35
C PHE A 112 28.67 -4.27 3.02
N VAL A 113 29.14 -3.78 1.87
CA VAL A 113 30.57 -3.90 1.48
C VAL A 113 31.45 -3.06 2.41
N LEU A 114 31.00 -1.87 2.79
CA LEU A 114 31.75 -1.00 3.71
C LEU A 114 31.81 -1.62 5.12
N ILE A 115 30.67 -1.87 5.71
CA ILE A 115 30.50 -2.50 7.03
C ILE A 115 29.05 -3.01 7.09
N ILE A 116 28.80 -4.13 7.77
CA ILE A 116 27.45 -4.72 7.89
C ILE A 116 26.43 -3.72 8.47
N VAL A 117 26.82 -2.91 9.44
CA VAL A 117 25.91 -1.99 10.15
C VAL A 117 25.28 -0.93 9.24
N PRO A 118 26.03 -0.17 8.40
CA PRO A 118 25.41 0.75 7.45
C PRO A 118 24.46 0.08 6.47
N GLY A 119 24.76 -1.13 6.01
CA GLY A 119 23.86 -1.90 5.15
C GLY A 119 22.53 -2.22 5.84
N LEU A 120 22.55 -2.66 7.08
CA LEU A 120 21.36 -2.93 7.89
C LEU A 120 20.55 -1.66 8.18
N ILE A 121 21.23 -0.54 8.43
CA ILE A 121 20.57 0.76 8.61
C ILE A 121 19.81 1.13 7.34
N LEU A 122 20.49 1.16 6.18
CA LEU A 122 19.85 1.51 4.91
C LEU A 122 18.71 0.56 4.57
N LEU A 123 18.88 -0.75 4.75
CA LEU A 123 17.83 -1.75 4.56
C LEU A 123 16.59 -1.42 5.41
N THR A 124 16.79 -1.05 6.67
CA THR A 124 15.68 -0.71 7.58
C THR A 124 14.98 0.57 7.15
N PHE A 125 15.74 1.63 6.88
CA PHE A 125 15.17 2.94 6.56
C PHE A 125 14.56 3.02 5.17
N TRP A 126 15.01 2.20 4.23
CA TRP A 126 14.53 2.16 2.84
C TRP A 126 13.56 1.00 2.56
N SER A 127 13.14 0.30 3.60
CA SER A 127 12.26 -0.86 3.49
C SER A 127 10.85 -0.53 2.98
N LEU A 128 10.38 0.71 3.16
CA LEU A 128 9.04 1.14 2.76
C LEU A 128 9.00 1.87 1.41
N ILE A 129 10.09 1.85 0.62
CA ILE A 129 10.16 2.52 -0.69
C ILE A 129 9.03 2.08 -1.61
N VAL A 130 8.78 0.77 -1.73
CA VAL A 130 7.75 0.25 -2.64
C VAL A 130 6.34 0.66 -2.20
N PRO A 131 5.91 0.51 -0.94
CA PRO A 131 4.64 1.07 -0.48
C PRO A 131 4.52 2.58 -0.64
N GLU A 132 5.59 3.35 -0.41
CA GLU A 132 5.57 4.81 -0.62
C GLU A 132 5.32 5.18 -2.08
N ILE A 133 5.82 4.39 -3.04
CA ILE A 133 5.55 4.59 -4.47
C ILE A 133 4.13 4.13 -4.81
N VAL A 134 3.76 2.91 -4.45
CA VAL A 134 2.55 2.24 -4.94
C VAL A 134 1.28 2.74 -4.24
N ILE A 135 1.37 3.03 -2.94
CA ILE A 135 0.24 3.50 -2.11
C ILE A 135 0.34 5.01 -1.90
N GLY A 136 1.52 5.51 -1.52
CA GLY A 136 1.76 6.91 -1.22
C GLY A 136 1.92 7.81 -2.44
N GLY A 137 2.00 7.25 -3.67
CA GLY A 137 2.16 8.02 -4.90
C GLY A 137 3.49 8.75 -5.04
N ALA A 138 4.52 8.36 -4.27
CA ALA A 138 5.82 8.99 -4.32
C ALA A 138 6.55 8.71 -5.64
N GLY A 139 7.33 9.67 -6.13
CA GLY A 139 8.30 9.42 -7.19
C GLY A 139 9.47 8.54 -6.72
N ALA A 140 10.23 7.98 -7.65
CA ALA A 140 11.33 7.05 -7.35
C ALA A 140 12.33 7.62 -6.33
N LEU A 141 12.84 8.83 -6.54
CA LEU A 141 13.81 9.45 -5.63
C LEU A 141 13.16 9.97 -4.35
N GLU A 142 11.94 10.47 -4.44
CA GLU A 142 11.19 10.99 -3.32
C GLU A 142 10.88 9.89 -2.28
N SER A 143 10.65 8.67 -2.75
CA SER A 143 10.32 7.52 -1.90
C SER A 143 11.39 7.21 -0.84
N PHE A 144 12.67 7.47 -1.14
CA PHE A 144 13.76 7.31 -0.16
C PHE A 144 13.59 8.24 1.04
N GLY A 145 13.35 9.52 0.76
CA GLY A 145 13.13 10.53 1.80
C GLY A 145 11.85 10.29 2.60
N ARG A 146 10.78 9.84 1.94
CA ARG A 146 9.51 9.49 2.61
C ARG A 146 9.69 8.25 3.48
N SER A 147 10.24 7.17 2.97
CA SER A 147 10.52 5.95 3.73
C SER A 147 11.38 6.24 4.96
N TRP A 148 12.45 7.04 4.80
CA TRP A 148 13.29 7.47 5.92
C TRP A 148 12.48 8.20 7.00
N ARG A 149 11.65 9.18 6.63
CA ARG A 149 10.82 9.94 7.59
C ARG A 149 9.81 9.05 8.29
N THR A 150 9.18 8.13 7.57
CA THR A 150 8.18 7.20 8.11
C THR A 150 8.81 6.23 9.11
N VAL A 151 10.03 5.74 8.84
CA VAL A 151 10.68 4.73 9.67
C VAL A 151 11.42 5.32 10.88
N ARG A 152 12.01 6.53 10.77
CA ARG A 152 13.02 7.06 11.72
C ARG A 152 12.62 6.99 13.19
N ASN A 153 11.34 7.25 13.52
CA ASN A 153 10.87 7.27 14.92
C ASN A 153 10.64 5.86 15.47
N TYR A 154 10.57 4.85 14.59
CA TYR A 154 10.27 3.46 14.94
C TYR A 154 11.31 2.49 14.36
N ALA A 155 12.49 2.97 13.99
CA ALA A 155 13.52 2.19 13.29
C ALA A 155 13.89 0.89 14.00
N TRP A 156 14.04 0.89 15.33
CA TRP A 156 14.32 -0.32 16.11
C TRP A 156 13.17 -1.34 16.07
N ASN A 157 11.93 -0.87 16.05
CA ASN A 157 10.76 -1.76 15.96
C ASN A 157 10.66 -2.36 14.55
N VAL A 158 10.91 -1.57 13.51
CA VAL A 158 10.94 -2.04 12.12
C VAL A 158 12.07 -3.05 11.95
N PHE A 159 13.27 -2.72 12.39
CA PHE A 159 14.43 -3.61 12.35
C PHE A 159 14.16 -4.93 13.08
N GLY A 160 13.65 -4.86 14.33
CA GLY A 160 13.29 -6.05 15.09
C GLY A 160 12.24 -6.92 14.41
N THR A 161 11.25 -6.30 13.74
CA THR A 161 10.26 -7.04 12.95
C THR A 161 10.92 -7.76 11.77
N TYR A 162 11.85 -7.11 11.05
CA TYR A 162 12.57 -7.76 9.95
C TYR A 162 13.48 -8.88 10.40
N ILE A 163 14.18 -8.71 11.53
CA ILE A 163 14.98 -9.80 12.12
C ILE A 163 14.10 -11.01 12.42
N LEU A 164 12.92 -10.77 13.01
CA LEU A 164 11.99 -11.87 13.32
C LEU A 164 11.46 -12.55 12.05
N VAL A 165 11.08 -11.78 11.03
CA VAL A 165 10.70 -12.33 9.71
C VAL A 165 11.84 -13.15 9.13
N PHE A 166 13.05 -12.62 9.13
CA PHE A 166 14.22 -13.30 8.59
C PHE A 166 14.50 -14.63 9.29
N LEU A 167 14.40 -14.67 10.64
CA LEU A 167 14.56 -15.91 11.40
C LEU A 167 13.46 -16.94 11.07
N ILE A 168 12.21 -16.49 10.90
CA ILE A 168 11.09 -17.38 10.51
C ILE A 168 11.37 -17.95 9.11
N LEU A 169 11.82 -17.13 8.16
CA LEU A 169 12.12 -17.56 6.80
C LEU A 169 13.30 -18.54 6.76
N ILE A 170 14.37 -18.27 7.50
CA ILE A 170 15.50 -19.23 7.62
C ILE A 170 15.03 -20.57 8.20
N ALA A 171 14.24 -20.53 9.27
CA ALA A 171 13.71 -21.76 9.86
C ALA A 171 12.85 -22.53 8.84
N GLY A 172 12.00 -21.83 8.10
CA GLY A 172 11.20 -22.41 7.02
C GLY A 172 12.05 -23.05 5.91
N GLU A 173 13.10 -22.35 5.46
CA GLU A 173 14.01 -22.85 4.42
C GLU A 173 14.82 -24.07 4.89
N ILE A 174 15.24 -24.09 6.15
CA ILE A 174 15.90 -25.26 6.76
C ILE A 174 14.95 -26.46 6.76
N VAL A 175 13.72 -26.27 7.21
CA VAL A 175 12.70 -27.35 7.23
C VAL A 175 12.42 -27.85 5.81
N LEU A 176 12.22 -26.95 4.87
CA LEU A 176 12.00 -27.29 3.46
C LEU A 176 13.18 -28.06 2.87
N SER A 177 14.41 -27.59 3.13
CA SER A 177 15.64 -28.24 2.68
C SER A 177 15.80 -29.66 3.24
N LEU A 178 15.42 -29.87 4.51
CA LEU A 178 15.41 -31.19 5.15
C LEU A 178 14.38 -32.12 4.50
N ILE A 179 13.15 -31.62 4.27
CA ILE A 179 12.11 -32.40 3.59
C ILE A 179 12.54 -32.81 2.19
N LEU A 180 13.15 -31.89 1.44
CA LEU A 180 13.58 -32.12 0.06
C LEU A 180 14.96 -32.82 -0.04
N SER A 181 15.60 -33.15 1.08
CA SER A 181 16.97 -33.71 1.09
C SER A 181 17.11 -35.04 0.34
N ALA A 182 16.03 -35.81 0.25
CA ALA A 182 15.98 -37.06 -0.49
C ALA A 182 15.95 -36.91 -2.03
N LEU A 183 15.70 -35.67 -2.51
CA LEU A 183 15.64 -35.40 -3.95
C LEU A 183 17.02 -35.05 -4.53
N PRO A 184 17.27 -35.37 -5.81
CA PRO A 184 18.44 -34.90 -6.54
C PRO A 184 18.53 -33.36 -6.50
N TYR A 185 19.76 -32.82 -6.48
CA TYR A 185 20.02 -31.38 -6.30
C TYR A 185 19.20 -30.48 -7.23
N GLY A 186 19.08 -30.84 -8.51
CA GLY A 186 18.31 -30.04 -9.48
C GLY A 186 16.82 -29.91 -9.12
N TRP A 187 16.19 -31.02 -8.72
CA TRP A 187 14.79 -30.99 -8.32
C TRP A 187 14.58 -30.27 -6.99
N ARG A 188 15.50 -30.46 -6.04
CA ARG A 188 15.48 -29.75 -4.75
C ARG A 188 15.58 -28.25 -4.95
N SER A 189 16.53 -27.79 -5.76
CA SER A 189 16.71 -26.36 -6.04
C SER A 189 15.49 -25.77 -6.75
N PHE A 190 14.95 -26.47 -7.74
CA PHE A 190 13.76 -26.01 -8.46
C PHE A 190 12.52 -25.88 -7.55
N ILE A 191 12.24 -26.89 -6.72
CA ILE A 191 11.09 -26.88 -5.82
C ILE A 191 11.27 -25.79 -4.73
N SER A 192 12.48 -25.68 -4.15
CA SER A 192 12.77 -24.64 -3.15
C SER A 192 12.55 -23.24 -3.72
N SER A 193 13.09 -22.95 -4.92
CA SER A 193 12.86 -21.65 -5.57
C SER A 193 11.39 -21.40 -5.85
N LEU A 194 10.67 -22.40 -6.38
CA LEU A 194 9.24 -22.25 -6.67
C LEU A 194 8.42 -21.95 -5.41
N VAL A 195 8.72 -22.64 -4.30
CA VAL A 195 8.05 -22.41 -3.01
C VAL A 195 8.39 -21.02 -2.47
N SER A 196 9.67 -20.65 -2.46
CA SER A 196 10.12 -19.35 -1.95
C SER A 196 9.53 -18.21 -2.78
N ASP A 197 9.59 -18.27 -4.10
CA ASP A 197 9.10 -17.20 -4.98
C ASP A 197 7.58 -17.05 -4.92
N THR A 198 6.86 -18.16 -4.77
CA THR A 198 5.38 -18.16 -4.80
C THR A 198 4.76 -17.91 -3.43
N LEU A 199 5.34 -18.44 -2.35
CA LEU A 199 4.75 -18.39 -1.01
C LEU A 199 5.36 -17.31 -0.13
N VAL A 200 6.67 -17.08 -0.19
CA VAL A 200 7.37 -16.15 0.68
C VAL A 200 7.17 -14.71 0.24
N ALA A 201 7.22 -14.43 -1.06
CA ALA A 201 7.10 -13.06 -1.58
C ALA A 201 5.79 -12.36 -1.16
N PRO A 202 4.60 -12.99 -1.26
CA PRO A 202 3.36 -12.35 -0.79
C PRO A 202 3.33 -12.13 0.71
N PHE A 203 3.90 -13.04 1.51
CA PHE A 203 3.96 -12.84 2.96
C PHE A 203 4.84 -11.65 3.33
N ILE A 204 6.01 -11.50 2.70
CA ILE A 204 6.88 -10.34 2.89
C ILE A 204 6.15 -9.05 2.47
N ALA A 205 5.47 -9.06 1.33
CA ALA A 205 4.70 -7.91 0.86
C ALA A 205 3.59 -7.52 1.85
N ALA A 206 2.89 -8.50 2.44
CA ALA A 206 1.89 -8.24 3.47
C ALA A 206 2.51 -7.58 4.71
N VAL A 207 3.65 -8.10 5.21
CA VAL A 207 4.36 -7.52 6.36
C VAL A 207 4.78 -6.08 6.08
N ILE A 208 5.45 -5.83 4.96
CA ILE A 208 5.94 -4.49 4.59
C ILE A 208 4.78 -3.50 4.44
N THR A 209 3.71 -3.90 3.77
CA THR A 209 2.54 -3.05 3.54
C THR A 209 1.80 -2.74 4.84
N LEU A 210 1.66 -3.71 5.74
CA LEU A 210 1.05 -3.48 7.07
C LEU A 210 1.92 -2.58 7.95
N ILE A 211 3.26 -2.73 7.92
CA ILE A 211 4.18 -1.80 8.59
C ILE A 211 3.95 -0.38 8.08
N TYR A 212 3.89 -0.20 6.75
CA TYR A 212 3.62 1.09 6.12
C TYR A 212 2.35 1.74 6.65
N TYR A 213 1.22 1.02 6.61
CA TYR A 213 -0.06 1.55 7.09
C TYR A 213 -0.04 1.93 8.57
N ARG A 214 0.54 1.07 9.43
CA ARG A 214 0.60 1.33 10.86
C ARG A 214 1.48 2.52 11.21
N LEU A 215 2.63 2.66 10.54
CA LEU A 215 3.51 3.81 10.76
C LEU A 215 2.90 5.09 10.22
N THR A 216 2.27 5.07 9.06
CA THR A 216 1.60 6.24 8.49
C THR A 216 0.47 6.71 9.41
N THR A 217 -0.36 5.80 9.92
CA THR A 217 -1.40 6.12 10.91
C THR A 217 -0.80 6.67 12.21
N ALA A 218 0.30 6.12 12.70
CA ALA A 218 0.98 6.60 13.91
C ALA A 218 1.55 8.02 13.76
N HIS A 219 1.81 8.48 12.53
CA HIS A 219 2.23 9.85 12.23
C HIS A 219 1.05 10.80 11.95
N GLY A 220 -0.20 10.36 12.14
CA GLY A 220 -1.39 11.17 11.92
C GLY A 220 -1.80 11.34 10.45
N GLY A 221 -1.14 10.61 9.53
CA GLY A 221 -1.51 10.53 8.12
C GLY A 221 -2.43 9.34 7.89
N GLN A 222 -3.58 9.56 7.26
CA GLN A 222 -4.29 8.45 6.60
C GLN A 222 -3.75 8.35 5.17
N PRO A 223 -3.29 7.18 4.72
CA PRO A 223 -3.07 6.94 3.31
C PRO A 223 -4.44 7.00 2.63
N GLU A 224 -4.68 8.03 1.82
CA GLU A 224 -5.94 8.14 1.10
C GLU A 224 -6.09 6.99 0.11
N PRO A 225 -7.19 6.23 0.16
CA PRO A 225 -7.52 5.26 -0.87
C PRO A 225 -7.79 6.05 -2.16
N GLY A 226 -6.89 6.03 -3.12
CA GLY A 226 -7.10 6.65 -4.43
C GLY A 226 -6.11 7.72 -4.88
N ALA A 227 -5.22 8.22 -4.04
CA ALA A 227 -4.22 9.23 -4.45
C ALA A 227 -3.21 8.72 -5.52
N ALA A 228 -3.23 7.44 -5.82
CA ALA A 228 -2.27 6.78 -6.72
C ALA A 228 -2.73 6.67 -8.18
N THR A 229 -3.75 7.42 -8.62
CA THR A 229 -4.30 7.25 -9.99
C THR A 229 -3.63 8.08 -11.08
N MET A 230 -2.61 8.92 -10.77
CA MET A 230 -1.90 9.68 -11.81
C MET A 230 -0.39 9.65 -11.60
N PRO A 231 0.38 8.93 -12.45
CA PRO A 231 1.82 9.12 -12.55
C PRO A 231 2.08 10.52 -13.10
N GLY A 232 2.62 11.41 -12.30
CA GLY A 232 2.97 12.77 -12.73
C GLY A 232 2.27 13.91 -12.01
N ALA A 233 1.24 13.68 -11.23
CA ALA A 233 0.77 14.69 -10.28
C ALA A 233 1.78 14.83 -9.16
N GLY A 234 2.86 15.53 -9.42
CA GLY A 234 3.80 16.05 -8.42
C GLY A 234 3.01 17.02 -7.55
N GLY A 235 2.42 16.52 -6.49
CA GLY A 235 1.58 17.35 -5.67
C GLY A 235 1.57 16.80 -4.26
N TYR A 236 1.75 17.53 -3.35
CA TYR A 236 1.23 17.67 -2.01
C TYR A 236 0.61 16.38 -1.43
N GLY A 237 1.47 15.47 -0.95
CA GLY A 237 1.08 14.45 0.00
C GLY A 237 0.62 15.09 1.34
N PRO A 238 -0.05 14.35 2.23
CA PRO A 238 -0.61 14.86 3.49
C PRO A 238 0.37 15.48 4.49
N TYR A 239 1.63 15.64 4.11
CA TYR A 239 2.67 16.35 4.85
C TYR A 239 2.93 17.79 4.37
N GLY A 240 2.05 18.34 3.52
CA GLY A 240 2.00 19.77 3.27
C GLY A 240 1.56 20.48 4.56
N GLY A 241 2.50 20.92 5.36
CA GLY A 241 2.27 21.57 6.64
C GLY A 241 1.30 22.73 6.48
N GLN A 242 0.19 22.70 7.21
CA GLN A 242 -0.50 23.90 7.60
C GLN A 242 0.46 24.74 8.43
N GLY A 243 1.09 25.72 7.77
CA GLY A 243 1.77 26.78 8.47
C GLY A 243 0.76 27.56 9.32
N PRO A 244 1.10 27.91 10.55
CA PRO A 244 0.21 28.71 11.36
C PRO A 244 0.00 30.07 10.69
N ASN A 245 -1.25 30.49 10.54
CA ASN A 245 -1.64 31.84 10.14
C ASN A 245 -1.04 32.85 11.11
N GLY A 246 0.10 33.42 10.74
CA GLY A 246 0.68 34.62 11.37
C GLY A 246 0.47 35.80 10.42
N PRO A 247 -0.02 36.95 10.89
CA PRO A 247 -0.10 38.16 10.08
C PRO A 247 1.30 38.64 9.75
N GLY A 248 1.65 38.60 8.46
CA GLY A 248 2.90 39.15 7.96
C GLY A 248 2.88 40.70 8.01
N PRO A 249 4.00 41.35 8.41
CA PRO A 249 4.09 42.81 8.41
C PRO A 249 4.17 43.33 6.96
N ALA A 250 3.47 44.46 6.74
CA ALA A 250 3.47 45.23 5.52
C ALA A 250 4.87 45.69 5.13
N GLY A 251 5.39 45.18 4.02
CA GLY A 251 6.61 45.67 3.39
C GLY A 251 6.27 46.70 2.28
N GLN A 252 6.53 47.93 2.52
CA GLN A 252 6.51 49.01 1.51
C GLN A 252 7.69 48.85 0.57
N GLY A 253 7.41 48.82 -0.73
CA GLY A 253 8.42 49.00 -1.78
C GLY A 253 7.92 50.01 -2.82
N PRO A 254 8.76 50.96 -3.26
CA PRO A 254 8.32 52.09 -4.04
C PRO A 254 8.55 51.93 -5.56
N TYR A 255 7.73 52.72 -6.30
CA TYR A 255 7.85 53.16 -7.70
C TYR A 255 7.43 52.25 -8.86
N GLY A 256 6.46 52.79 -9.60
CA GLY A 256 6.12 52.44 -10.97
C GLY A 256 4.74 52.94 -11.40
N GLN A 257 4.66 54.24 -11.79
CA GLN A 257 3.47 54.84 -12.42
C GLN A 257 3.35 54.39 -13.85
N GLY A 258 2.12 54.01 -14.29
CA GLY A 258 1.70 53.86 -15.67
C GLY A 258 0.19 54.02 -15.74
N PRO A 259 -0.39 54.59 -16.82
CA PRO A 259 -1.65 55.32 -16.77
C PRO A 259 -2.92 54.44 -16.95
N ALA A 260 -4.00 55.06 -16.51
CA ALA A 260 -5.36 54.61 -16.41
C ALA A 260 -5.98 54.13 -17.74
N ASP A 261 -6.76 53.04 -17.65
CA ASP A 261 -7.95 52.82 -18.48
C ASP A 261 -9.04 52.24 -17.60
N GLN A 262 -10.18 52.93 -17.56
CA GLN A 262 -11.38 52.58 -16.80
C GLN A 262 -12.20 51.53 -17.54
N PRO A 263 -12.76 50.50 -16.90
CA PRO A 263 -13.84 49.71 -17.45
C PRO A 263 -15.23 50.22 -17.01
N PRO A 264 -16.27 50.01 -17.82
CA PRO A 264 -17.62 50.53 -17.60
C PRO A 264 -18.41 49.71 -16.59
N TYR A 265 -19.35 50.41 -15.97
CA TYR A 265 -20.34 50.00 -14.98
C TYR A 265 -21.15 48.74 -15.30
N GLY A 266 -21.42 47.94 -14.27
CA GLY A 266 -22.72 47.33 -14.02
C GLY A 266 -22.81 45.82 -14.12
N GLN A 267 -22.73 45.17 -12.98
CA GLN A 267 -23.64 44.11 -12.56
C GLN A 267 -23.28 43.66 -11.13
N GLU A 268 -24.23 43.85 -10.21
CA GLU A 268 -24.17 43.38 -8.82
C GLU A 268 -24.19 41.84 -8.80
N PRO A 269 -23.37 41.18 -7.92
CA PRO A 269 -23.46 39.74 -7.67
C PRO A 269 -24.66 39.43 -6.78
N PRO A 270 -25.32 38.25 -6.97
CA PRO A 270 -26.48 37.87 -6.17
C PRO A 270 -26.10 37.60 -4.72
N THR A 271 -26.86 38.19 -3.81
CA THR A 271 -26.79 38.06 -2.37
C THR A 271 -27.03 36.62 -1.94
N VAL A 272 -26.03 35.97 -1.40
CA VAL A 272 -26.16 34.68 -0.69
C VAL A 272 -26.79 34.98 0.68
N GLN A 273 -28.01 34.55 0.90
CA GLN A 273 -28.68 34.60 2.19
C GLN A 273 -27.99 33.64 3.18
N GLN A 274 -27.49 34.18 4.28
CA GLN A 274 -27.06 33.44 5.44
C GLN A 274 -28.25 32.80 6.15
N PRO A 275 -28.18 31.54 6.62
CA PRO A 275 -29.20 30.96 7.45
C PRO A 275 -29.19 31.59 8.85
N THR A 276 -30.32 32.19 9.24
CA THR A 276 -30.56 32.73 10.56
C THR A 276 -30.77 31.58 11.55
N TYR A 277 -29.93 31.45 12.55
CA TYR A 277 -30.13 30.62 13.72
C TYR A 277 -31.13 31.30 14.67
N GLY A 278 -32.18 30.56 15.04
CA GLY A 278 -32.95 30.86 16.25
C GLY A 278 -34.43 31.16 16.05
N GLN A 279 -35.24 30.13 15.87
CA GLN A 279 -36.63 30.13 16.36
C GLN A 279 -37.03 28.71 16.77
N PRO A 280 -37.63 28.52 17.97
CA PRO A 280 -38.17 27.22 18.40
C PRO A 280 -39.46 26.85 17.63
N PRO A 281 -39.74 25.55 17.43
CA PRO A 281 -40.92 25.11 16.67
C PRO A 281 -42.23 25.37 17.42
N PRO A 282 -43.32 25.69 16.71
CA PRO A 282 -44.62 25.85 17.30
C PRO A 282 -45.20 24.49 17.72
N THR A 283 -45.69 24.43 18.97
CA THR A 283 -46.45 23.36 19.56
C THR A 283 -47.83 23.28 18.91
N GLY A 284 -48.22 22.08 18.49
CA GLY A 284 -49.61 21.70 18.37
C GLY A 284 -50.12 21.39 16.97
N GLN A 285 -50.00 20.12 16.57
CA GLN A 285 -51.05 19.44 15.81
C GLN A 285 -50.85 17.92 15.97
N GLN A 286 -51.79 17.24 16.58
CA GLN A 286 -51.93 15.80 16.70
C GLN A 286 -52.18 15.19 15.30
N PRO A 287 -51.56 14.04 14.97
CA PRO A 287 -51.98 13.30 13.80
C PRO A 287 -53.26 12.54 14.02
N PRO A 288 -54.12 12.37 13.00
CA PRO A 288 -55.36 11.64 13.08
C PRO A 288 -55.15 10.14 13.25
N SER A 289 -55.94 9.54 14.10
CA SER A 289 -56.05 8.11 14.36
C SER A 289 -56.61 7.37 13.15
N ASP A 290 -55.82 6.55 12.50
CA ASP A 290 -56.30 5.58 11.52
C ASP A 290 -56.66 4.28 12.23
N GLN A 291 -58.00 4.05 12.27
CA GLN A 291 -58.61 2.79 12.67
C GLN A 291 -58.60 1.83 11.47
N GLY A 292 -57.78 0.78 11.51
CA GLY A 292 -57.90 -0.37 10.62
C GLY A 292 -58.44 -1.58 11.35
N PRO A 293 -59.33 -2.37 10.73
CA PRO A 293 -60.07 -3.43 11.37
C PRO A 293 -59.32 -4.74 11.40
N TYR A 294 -59.03 -5.30 12.58
CA TYR A 294 -58.64 -6.69 12.72
C TYR A 294 -59.63 -7.41 13.64
N GLY A 295 -60.29 -8.39 13.06
CA GLY A 295 -61.19 -9.31 13.71
C GLY A 295 -60.47 -10.31 14.63
N PRO A 296 -61.21 -11.07 15.41
CA PRO A 296 -60.74 -11.79 16.59
C PRO A 296 -60.03 -13.10 16.27
N ASN A 297 -58.97 -13.35 17.01
CA ASN A 297 -58.24 -14.59 16.99
C ASN A 297 -58.85 -15.57 18.00
N PRO A 298 -59.35 -16.75 17.61
CA PRO A 298 -59.85 -17.75 18.50
C PRO A 298 -58.80 -18.84 18.73
N TYR A 299 -58.12 -18.86 19.86
CA TYR A 299 -57.71 -20.09 20.54
C TYR A 299 -57.16 -19.74 21.93
N GLY A 300 -58.07 -19.90 22.90
CA GLY A 300 -57.69 -19.97 24.29
C GLY A 300 -57.55 -21.44 24.72
N GLY A 301 -56.97 -21.64 25.85
CA GLY A 301 -56.87 -22.88 26.59
C GLY A 301 -55.45 -23.00 27.16
N GLY A 302 -55.16 -22.90 28.40
CA GLY A 302 -55.82 -23.37 29.60
C GLY A 302 -54.91 -24.36 30.27
N GLY A 303 -54.56 -24.16 31.55
CA GLY A 303 -54.03 -25.24 32.37
C GLY A 303 -52.74 -24.92 33.15
N GLY A 304 -52.88 -24.37 34.34
CA GLY A 304 -51.94 -24.64 35.45
C GLY A 304 -52.58 -25.75 36.32
N PRO A 305 -52.17 -26.02 37.56
CA PRO A 305 -50.83 -26.32 38.06
C PRO A 305 -50.77 -27.65 38.78
N SER A 306 -49.63 -28.23 38.98
CA SER A 306 -49.24 -28.94 40.19
C SER A 306 -47.75 -29.28 40.14
#